data_306410f0a44cd8d8e46c50283dd9efdf
#
_entry.id   306410f0a44cd8d8e46c50283dd9efdf
#
_cell.length_a   1.000
_cell.length_b   1.000
_cell.length_c   1.000
_cell.angle_alpha   90.00
_cell.angle_beta   90.00
_cell.angle_gamma   90.00
#
_symmetry.space_group_name_H-M   'P 1'
#
loop_
_entity.id
_entity.type
_entity.pdbx_description
1 polymer ?
#
loop_
_entity_poly.entity_id
_entity_poly.type
_entity_poly.pdbx_seq_one_letter_code
_entity_poly.pdbx_strand_id
1 'polypeptide(L)'
;MELVDTRSKEQKEDTRKFTIILVNERGEFEAYFLRSGVHEGKNIQWCSRCIWQFDTFDEALDLIKTLDEQGFKAGGDIQIVPIERCIYCGDWYVAPPLPTGEPFICDCRPCQKRKELQRQKMAQKLPKNDKNH
;
A
#
# COMPACT_ATOMS: atom_id res chain seq x y z
N MET A 1 6.83 -21.17 3.61
CA MET A 1 6.21 -19.82 3.69
C MET A 1 5.08 -19.87 4.71
N GLU A 2 5.32 -19.28 5.85
CA GLU A 2 4.28 -19.21 6.87
C GLU A 2 3.58 -17.87 6.79
N LEU A 3 2.25 -17.92 6.68
CA LEU A 3 1.43 -16.73 6.67
C LEU A 3 0.50 -16.78 7.88
N VAL A 4 0.83 -15.99 8.88
CA VAL A 4 0.00 -15.83 10.05
C VAL A 4 -0.69 -14.48 9.94
N ASP A 5 -2.01 -14.46 10.15
CA ASP A 5 -2.76 -13.22 10.20
C ASP A 5 -2.46 -12.54 11.53
N THR A 6 -1.56 -11.55 11.49
CA THR A 6 -1.14 -10.81 12.68
C THR A 6 -1.84 -9.46 12.82
N ARG A 7 -2.90 -9.24 12.03
CA ARG A 7 -3.63 -7.97 12.08
C ARG A 7 -4.25 -7.71 13.45
N SER A 8 -4.19 -6.46 13.90
CA SER A 8 -4.94 -6.01 15.07
C SER A 8 -6.44 -5.95 14.74
N LYS A 9 -7.28 -5.75 15.76
CA LYS A 9 -8.72 -5.61 15.55
C LYS A 9 -9.02 -4.43 14.62
N GLU A 10 -8.35 -3.31 14.83
CA GLU A 10 -8.53 -2.12 13.98
C GLU A 10 -8.13 -2.39 12.55
N GLN A 11 -7.06 -3.16 12.34
CA GLN A 11 -6.63 -3.53 10.99
C GLN A 11 -7.61 -4.46 10.31
N LYS A 12 -8.27 -5.34 11.06
CA LYS A 12 -9.30 -6.23 10.50
C LYS A 12 -10.55 -5.48 10.06
N GLU A 13 -10.79 -4.31 10.61
CA GLU A 13 -11.89 -3.44 10.22
C GLU A 13 -11.56 -2.54 9.03
N ASP A 14 -10.29 -2.55 8.60
CA ASP A 14 -9.81 -1.74 7.48
C ASP A 14 -10.44 -2.22 6.17
N THR A 15 -11.15 -1.33 5.48
CA THR A 15 -11.84 -1.63 4.23
C THR A 15 -11.08 -1.17 3.00
N ARG A 16 -9.85 -0.70 3.17
CA ARG A 16 -9.00 -0.29 2.04
C ARG A 16 -8.61 -1.51 1.19
N LYS A 17 -8.15 -1.21 -0.01
CA LYS A 17 -7.54 -2.25 -0.87
C LYS A 17 -6.16 -2.62 -0.35
N PHE A 18 -5.69 -3.79 -0.74
CA PHE A 18 -4.43 -4.33 -0.28
C PHE A 18 -3.58 -4.81 -1.45
N THR A 19 -2.29 -4.97 -1.22
CA THR A 19 -1.38 -5.61 -2.15
C THR A 19 -0.43 -6.52 -1.39
N ILE A 20 0.32 -7.31 -2.13
CA ILE A 20 1.33 -8.22 -1.57
C ILE A 20 2.69 -7.68 -1.97
N ILE A 21 3.61 -7.58 -1.02
CA ILE A 21 4.97 -7.12 -1.26
C ILE A 21 5.99 -8.16 -0.79
N LEU A 22 7.14 -8.14 -1.44
CA LEU A 22 8.33 -8.86 -1.00
C LEU A 22 9.18 -7.91 -0.17
N VAL A 23 9.64 -8.38 0.98
CA VAL A 23 10.51 -7.60 1.86
C VAL A 23 11.81 -8.34 2.11
N ASN A 24 12.87 -7.59 2.39
CA ASN A 24 14.16 -8.18 2.72
C ASN A 24 14.21 -8.57 4.20
N GLU A 25 15.36 -9.06 4.66
CA GLU A 25 15.56 -9.49 6.05
C GLU A 25 15.35 -8.37 7.07
N ARG A 26 15.46 -7.12 6.62
CA ARG A 26 15.24 -5.94 7.46
C ARG A 26 13.79 -5.46 7.46
N GLY A 27 12.92 -6.14 6.72
CA GLY A 27 11.53 -5.72 6.57
C GLY A 27 11.33 -4.59 5.58
N GLU A 28 12.36 -4.26 4.80
CA GLU A 28 12.27 -3.19 3.80
C GLU A 28 11.67 -3.69 2.49
N PHE A 29 10.93 -2.84 1.83
CA PHE A 29 10.29 -3.14 0.56
C PHE A 29 11.31 -3.49 -0.53
N GLU A 30 11.04 -4.56 -1.28
CA GLU A 30 11.82 -4.92 -2.46
C GLU A 30 11.00 -4.89 -3.74
N ALA A 31 9.81 -5.49 -3.75
CA ALA A 31 9.02 -5.58 -4.96
C ALA A 31 7.55 -5.87 -4.67
N TYR A 32 6.70 -5.64 -5.67
CA TYR A 32 5.28 -5.94 -5.61
C TYR A 32 4.98 -7.29 -6.26
N PHE A 33 3.96 -7.97 -5.76
CA PHE A 33 3.47 -9.21 -6.36
C PHE A 33 3.01 -8.96 -7.80
N LEU A 34 3.51 -9.78 -8.72
CA LEU A 34 3.09 -9.76 -10.11
C LEU A 34 2.18 -10.96 -10.37
N ARG A 35 0.90 -10.68 -10.62
CA ARG A 35 -0.03 -11.72 -11.01
C ARG A 35 0.01 -11.91 -12.53
N SER A 36 1.13 -12.43 -13.05
CA SER A 36 1.17 -12.84 -14.43
C SER A 36 0.74 -14.30 -14.53
N GLY A 37 0.27 -14.71 -15.68
CA GLY A 37 -0.17 -16.08 -15.89
C GLY A 37 0.95 -17.10 -15.89
N VAL A 38 2.20 -16.70 -15.81
CA VAL A 38 3.34 -17.61 -15.96
C VAL A 38 4.30 -17.42 -14.78
N HIS A 39 4.34 -18.44 -13.92
CA HIS A 39 5.35 -18.54 -12.87
C HIS A 39 6.29 -19.69 -13.24
N GLU A 40 7.46 -19.36 -13.71
CA GLU A 40 8.44 -20.39 -14.08
C GLU A 40 9.00 -21.09 -12.86
N GLY A 41 9.13 -22.41 -12.93
CA GLY A 41 9.74 -23.22 -11.89
C GLY A 41 9.04 -23.10 -10.52
N LYS A 42 7.76 -22.77 -10.51
CA LYS A 42 6.98 -22.53 -9.30
C LYS A 42 7.58 -21.44 -8.40
N ASN A 43 8.09 -20.40 -9.00
CA ASN A 43 8.55 -19.21 -8.29
C ASN A 43 7.53 -18.10 -8.49
N ILE A 44 7.18 -17.41 -7.41
CA ILE A 44 6.31 -16.23 -7.48
C ILE A 44 7.09 -15.13 -8.18
N GLN A 45 6.46 -14.45 -9.12
CA GLN A 45 7.07 -13.35 -9.86
C GLN A 45 6.81 -12.02 -9.17
N TRP A 46 7.78 -11.13 -9.24
CA TRP A 46 7.72 -9.83 -8.58
C TRP A 46 8.03 -8.71 -9.57
N CYS A 47 7.42 -7.56 -9.35
CA CYS A 47 7.59 -6.38 -10.19
C CYS A 47 7.95 -5.17 -9.32
N SER A 48 8.88 -4.33 -9.80
CA SER A 48 9.29 -3.15 -9.05
C SER A 48 8.34 -1.97 -9.20
N ARG A 49 7.41 -2.01 -10.16
CA ARG A 49 6.59 -0.84 -10.52
C ARG A 49 5.09 -1.09 -10.53
N CYS A 50 4.65 -2.33 -10.57
CA CYS A 50 3.24 -2.66 -10.79
C CYS A 50 2.62 -3.12 -9.48
N ILE A 51 1.67 -2.35 -8.95
CA ILE A 51 0.91 -2.74 -7.77
C ILE A 51 -0.29 -3.54 -8.22
N TRP A 52 -0.39 -4.80 -7.78
CA TRP A 52 -1.59 -5.61 -7.98
C TRP A 52 -2.54 -5.38 -6.82
N GLN A 53 -3.76 -4.96 -7.13
CA GLN A 53 -4.75 -4.58 -6.13
C GLN A 53 -5.66 -5.76 -5.77
N PHE A 54 -5.85 -5.97 -4.48
CA PHE A 54 -6.84 -6.88 -3.94
C PHE A 54 -7.90 -6.07 -3.20
N ASP A 55 -9.15 -6.44 -3.35
CA ASP A 55 -10.24 -5.70 -2.72
C ASP A 55 -10.24 -5.85 -1.20
N THR A 56 -9.75 -6.99 -0.70
CA THR A 56 -9.68 -7.24 0.74
C THR A 56 -8.37 -7.92 1.11
N PHE A 57 -8.02 -7.83 2.38
CA PHE A 57 -6.87 -8.55 2.93
C PHE A 57 -7.04 -10.06 2.74
N ASP A 58 -8.23 -10.56 3.01
CA ASP A 58 -8.51 -12.01 2.92
C ASP A 58 -8.32 -12.55 1.52
N GLU A 59 -8.68 -11.78 0.51
CA GLU A 59 -8.47 -12.15 -0.89
C GLU A 59 -6.98 -12.33 -1.20
N ALA A 60 -6.15 -11.40 -0.75
CA ALA A 60 -4.70 -11.49 -0.91
C ALA A 60 -4.13 -12.68 -0.15
N LEU A 61 -4.57 -12.88 1.08
CA LEU A 61 -4.12 -13.98 1.93
C LEU A 61 -4.48 -15.34 1.32
N ASP A 62 -5.70 -15.48 0.81
CA ASP A 62 -6.16 -16.72 0.19
C ASP A 62 -5.34 -17.07 -1.04
N LEU A 63 -5.02 -16.09 -1.87
CA LEU A 63 -4.19 -16.31 -3.03
C LEU A 63 -2.81 -16.82 -2.65
N ILE A 64 -2.16 -16.19 -1.67
CA ILE A 64 -0.83 -16.60 -1.22
C ILE A 64 -0.86 -17.98 -0.60
N LYS A 65 -1.88 -18.30 0.20
CA LYS A 65 -2.04 -19.65 0.76
C LYS A 65 -2.19 -20.70 -0.35
N THR A 66 -2.97 -20.38 -1.37
CA THR A 66 -3.18 -21.27 -2.50
C THR A 66 -1.87 -21.54 -3.24
N LEU A 67 -1.08 -20.49 -3.50
CA LEU A 67 0.21 -20.63 -4.15
C LEU A 67 1.19 -21.43 -3.30
N ASP A 68 1.18 -21.23 -1.99
CA ASP A 68 2.03 -22.00 -1.08
C ASP A 68 1.67 -23.49 -1.08
N GLU A 69 0.38 -23.80 -1.05
CA GLU A 69 -0.11 -25.17 -1.11
C GLU A 69 0.26 -25.86 -2.44
N GLN A 70 0.37 -25.09 -3.51
CA GLN A 70 0.77 -25.60 -4.82
C GLN A 70 2.29 -25.72 -4.96
N GLY A 71 3.05 -25.36 -3.92
CA GLY A 71 4.50 -25.46 -3.91
C GLY A 71 5.23 -24.29 -4.50
N PHE A 72 4.56 -23.16 -4.71
CA PHE A 72 5.23 -21.95 -5.17
C PHE A 72 6.10 -21.34 -4.08
N LYS A 73 7.23 -20.76 -4.47
CA LYS A 73 8.17 -20.14 -3.55
C LYS A 73 8.23 -18.63 -3.79
N ALA A 74 8.25 -17.87 -2.69
CA ALA A 74 8.30 -16.43 -2.77
C ALA A 74 9.71 -15.86 -3.02
N GLY A 75 10.73 -16.56 -2.58
CA GLY A 75 12.10 -16.07 -2.67
C GLY A 75 12.50 -15.11 -1.58
N GLY A 76 11.67 -14.93 -0.57
CA GLY A 76 11.91 -14.04 0.57
C GLY A 76 10.66 -13.92 1.41
N ASP A 77 10.69 -12.99 2.34
CA ASP A 77 9.54 -12.72 3.20
C ASP A 77 8.49 -11.90 2.47
N ILE A 78 7.23 -12.17 2.75
CA ILE A 78 6.12 -11.45 2.12
C ILE A 78 5.26 -10.79 3.18
N GLN A 79 4.65 -9.67 2.78
CA GLN A 79 3.68 -8.95 3.62
C GLN A 79 2.49 -8.56 2.77
N ILE A 80 1.32 -8.57 3.39
CA ILE A 80 0.10 -8.03 2.79
C ILE A 80 -0.10 -6.67 3.43
N VAL A 81 -0.10 -5.62 2.61
CA VAL A 81 -0.13 -4.24 3.09
C VAL A 81 -1.28 -3.48 2.45
N PRO A 82 -1.86 -2.49 3.16
CA PRO A 82 -2.89 -1.64 2.58
C PRO A 82 -2.30 -0.70 1.54
N ILE A 83 -3.12 -0.32 0.57
CA ILE A 83 -2.77 0.66 -0.44
C ILE A 83 -3.82 1.75 -0.48
N GLU A 84 -3.39 2.95 -0.86
CA GLU A 84 -4.29 4.08 -1.07
C GLU A 84 -3.88 4.82 -2.34
N ARG A 85 -4.84 5.46 -2.95
CA ARG A 85 -4.65 6.23 -4.17
C ARG A 85 -4.29 7.66 -3.82
N CYS A 86 -3.21 8.17 -4.41
CA CYS A 86 -2.84 9.58 -4.25
C CYS A 86 -3.92 10.47 -4.88
N ILE A 87 -4.38 11.48 -4.13
CA ILE A 87 -5.43 12.37 -4.61
C ILE A 87 -4.96 13.30 -5.74
N TYR A 88 -3.66 13.45 -5.92
CA TYR A 88 -3.11 14.35 -6.92
C TYR A 88 -2.69 13.63 -8.20
N CYS A 89 -1.91 12.56 -8.10
CA CYS A 89 -1.44 11.85 -9.29
C CYS A 89 -2.32 10.67 -9.68
N GLY A 90 -3.17 10.19 -8.79
CA GLY A 90 -4.09 9.10 -9.09
C GLY A 90 -3.47 7.71 -9.08
N ASP A 91 -2.20 7.59 -8.77
CA ASP A 91 -1.55 6.28 -8.68
C ASP A 91 -1.73 5.67 -7.29
N TRP A 92 -1.55 4.36 -7.22
CA TRP A 92 -1.66 3.61 -5.98
C TRP A 92 -0.31 3.44 -5.32
N TYR A 93 -0.28 3.50 -3.98
CA TYR A 93 0.94 3.38 -3.17
C TYR A 93 0.66 2.59 -1.91
N VAL A 94 1.72 2.01 -1.35
CA VAL A 94 1.63 1.38 -0.04
C VAL A 94 1.31 2.47 0.98
N ALA A 95 0.26 2.22 1.76
CA ALA A 95 -0.28 3.19 2.72
C ALA A 95 0.10 2.80 4.17
N PRO A 96 -0.11 3.71 5.13
CA PRO A 96 0.11 3.38 6.54
C PRO A 96 -0.72 2.17 7.00
N PRO A 97 -0.25 1.41 8.00
CA PRO A 97 -0.96 0.21 8.47
C PRO A 97 -2.39 0.44 8.90
N LEU A 98 -2.70 1.64 9.40
CA LEU A 98 -4.07 2.02 9.77
C LEU A 98 -4.48 3.28 9.00
N PRO A 99 -5.78 3.40 8.65
CA PRO A 99 -6.27 4.62 8.00
C PRO A 99 -6.05 5.83 8.89
N THR A 100 -5.60 6.93 8.29
CA THR A 100 -5.36 8.18 9.01
C THR A 100 -6.58 9.09 9.05
N GLY A 101 -7.60 8.79 8.24
CA GLY A 101 -8.74 9.67 8.08
C GLY A 101 -8.48 10.86 7.18
N GLU A 102 -7.27 11.01 6.68
CA GLU A 102 -6.87 12.09 5.79
C GLU A 102 -6.65 11.57 4.37
N PRO A 103 -6.79 12.43 3.35
CA PRO A 103 -6.48 12.03 1.97
C PRO A 103 -5.03 11.59 1.84
N PHE A 104 -4.80 10.49 1.12
CA PHE A 104 -3.46 10.00 0.90
C PHE A 104 -2.76 10.83 -0.18
N ILE A 105 -1.52 11.20 0.08
CA ILE A 105 -0.66 11.93 -0.84
C ILE A 105 0.68 11.21 -0.90
N CYS A 106 1.11 10.83 -2.09
CA CYS A 106 2.37 10.11 -2.27
C CYS A 106 3.58 11.03 -2.04
N ASP A 107 4.76 10.43 -1.99
CA ASP A 107 6.00 11.15 -1.69
C ASP A 107 6.66 11.80 -2.91
N CYS A 108 6.06 11.71 -4.10
CA CYS A 108 6.67 12.31 -5.27
C CYS A 108 6.69 13.84 -5.16
N ARG A 109 7.71 14.46 -5.75
CA ARG A 109 7.89 15.92 -5.67
C ARG A 109 6.68 16.72 -6.10
N PRO A 110 6.08 16.45 -7.28
CA PRO A 110 4.92 17.23 -7.71
C PRO A 110 3.76 17.18 -6.73
N CYS A 111 3.48 16.01 -6.15
CA CYS A 111 2.39 15.85 -5.20
C CYS A 111 2.69 16.55 -3.88
N GLN A 112 3.90 16.44 -3.37
CA GLN A 112 4.30 17.14 -2.16
C GLN A 112 4.24 18.65 -2.33
N LYS A 113 4.62 19.14 -3.50
CA LYS A 113 4.52 20.56 -3.82
C LYS A 113 3.06 21.02 -3.85
N ARG A 114 2.18 20.23 -4.43
CA ARG A 114 0.73 20.54 -4.43
C ARG A 114 0.17 20.56 -3.02
N LYS A 115 0.59 19.63 -2.18
CA LYS A 115 0.20 19.58 -0.77
C LYS A 115 0.59 20.86 -0.06
N GLU A 116 1.81 21.31 -0.27
CA GLU A 116 2.31 22.54 0.36
C GLU A 116 1.54 23.77 -0.12
N LEU A 117 1.29 23.87 -1.42
CA LEU A 117 0.50 24.97 -1.98
C LEU A 117 -0.93 24.98 -1.42
N GLN A 118 -1.53 23.82 -1.26
CA GLN A 118 -2.87 23.71 -0.71
C GLN A 118 -2.89 24.15 0.76
N ARG A 119 -1.87 23.78 1.52
CA ARG A 119 -1.73 24.19 2.90
C ARG A 119 -1.62 25.71 3.00
N GLN A 120 -0.84 26.34 2.14
CA GLN A 120 -0.68 27.79 2.11
C GLN A 120 -2.01 28.48 1.78
N LYS A 121 -2.75 27.95 0.80
CA LYS A 121 -4.06 28.51 0.45
C LYS A 121 -5.05 28.42 1.61
N MET A 122 -5.06 27.31 2.31
CA MET A 122 -5.94 27.12 3.48
C MET A 122 -5.58 28.08 4.61
N ALA A 123 -4.28 28.30 4.83
CA ALA A 123 -3.82 29.23 5.83
C ALA A 123 -4.24 30.66 5.50
N GLN A 124 -4.21 31.03 4.21
CA GLN A 124 -4.67 32.35 3.75
C GLN A 124 -6.17 32.53 3.86
N LYS A 125 -6.93 31.45 3.74
CA LYS A 125 -8.39 31.50 3.83
C LYS A 125 -8.91 31.50 5.26
N LEU A 126 -8.09 31.15 6.24
CA LEU A 126 -8.50 31.21 7.63
C LEU A 126 -8.80 32.66 8.00
N PRO A 127 -9.90 32.92 8.71
CA PRO A 127 -10.24 34.27 9.09
C PRO A 127 -9.14 34.83 9.93
N LYS A 128 -8.52 35.83 9.42
CA LYS A 128 -7.47 36.54 10.14
C LYS A 128 -8.05 37.64 10.90
N ASN A 129 -8.93 37.45 11.44
CA ASN A 129 -9.58 38.37 12.16
C ASN A 129 -8.92 39.33 12.94
N ASP A 130 -8.52 39.00 12.42
CA ASP A 130 -8.14 39.40 12.67
C ASP A 130 -7.50 40.11 12.76
N LYS A 131 -7.24 40.41 12.82
CA LYS A 131 -6.66 40.91 12.87
C LYS A 131 -6.66 41.85 12.79
N ASN A 132 -7.12 42.11 12.74
CA ASN A 132 -7.23 42.85 12.63
C ASN A 132 -7.21 43.44 13.02
N HIS A 133 -7.18 43.44 13.27
CA HIS A 133 -7.17 43.81 13.40
C HIS A 133 -7.08 44.46 13.79
#